data_ecc3d8ef704d99d3e165234f758a8850
#
_entry.id   ecc3d8ef704d99d3e165234f758a8850
#
_cell.length_a   1.000
_cell.length_b   1.000
_cell.length_c   1.000
_cell.angle_alpha   90.00
_cell.angle_beta   90.00
_cell.angle_gamma   90.00
#
_symmetry.space_group_name_H-M   'P 1'
#
loop_
_entity.id
_entity.type
_entity.pdbx_description
1 polymer ?
#
loop_
_entity_poly.entity_id
_entity_poly.type
_entity_poly.pdbx_seq_one_letter_code
_entity_poly.pdbx_strand_id
1 'polypeptide(L)'
;MNERNNSTVIRRAQPPPQNWFHRVVSWFTFIHRRRLDTRFGVFPLTRLLVAALLAGAGILALFVFADAPYLAAVRSGATKGQAFFEMITYLGLSDWILWSSGAAFLLFSLRSADRFAGPLHRLWHRLMLTAYFLFTAVALSGLITNALKFIIGRARPDEVSGPGPWESVPFTSDYDYASFPSGHATTSGALTACLVLLFPRFRWLFIPLGLLVATSRNFIGVHFPSDVLAGLAVGTCFTWLWARAFARKRLLFRFTADGYLELRGEGRGHLQRWPELLGLSIKQ
;
A
#
# COMPACT_ATOMS: atom_id res chain seq x y z
N MET A 1 -17.72 26.27 -66.56
CA MET A 1 -18.52 25.49 -65.57
C MET A 1 -17.63 25.17 -64.44
N ASN A 2 -17.86 25.83 -63.31
CA ASN A 2 -16.93 25.87 -62.16
C ASN A 2 -17.61 25.15 -60.99
N GLU A 3 -17.29 23.86 -60.76
CA GLU A 3 -17.80 23.11 -59.61
C GLU A 3 -17.04 23.51 -58.40
N ARG A 4 -17.65 24.26 -57.50
CA ARG A 4 -17.15 24.60 -56.19
C ARG A 4 -17.27 23.35 -55.27
N ASN A 5 -16.15 22.75 -54.99
CA ASN A 5 -16.04 21.67 -54.03
C ASN A 5 -16.26 22.24 -52.62
N ASN A 6 -17.48 22.12 -52.11
CA ASN A 6 -17.90 22.58 -50.79
C ASN A 6 -17.63 21.43 -49.76
N SER A 7 -16.37 21.24 -49.39
CA SER A 7 -16.02 20.33 -48.29
C SER A 7 -16.41 20.97 -46.96
N THR A 8 -17.61 20.72 -46.50
CA THR A 8 -18.08 21.03 -45.17
C THR A 8 -17.22 20.23 -44.14
N VAL A 9 -16.21 20.89 -43.61
CA VAL A 9 -15.46 20.39 -42.47
C VAL A 9 -16.44 20.33 -41.30
N ILE A 10 -16.96 19.13 -41.01
CA ILE A 10 -17.75 18.86 -39.82
C ILE A 10 -16.78 19.05 -38.64
N ARG A 11 -16.76 20.24 -38.03
CA ARG A 11 -16.13 20.49 -36.74
C ARG A 11 -16.84 19.58 -35.75
N ARG A 12 -16.19 18.48 -35.38
CA ARG A 12 -16.62 17.68 -34.20
C ARG A 12 -16.73 18.65 -33.05
N ALA A 13 -17.95 18.87 -32.56
CA ALA A 13 -18.22 19.65 -31.39
C ALA A 13 -17.31 19.13 -30.26
N GLN A 14 -16.49 20.01 -29.71
CA GLN A 14 -15.70 19.64 -28.52
C GLN A 14 -16.70 19.32 -27.42
N PRO A 15 -16.53 18.18 -26.71
CA PRO A 15 -17.38 17.86 -25.58
C PRO A 15 -17.29 19.01 -24.56
N PRO A 16 -18.41 19.38 -23.91
CA PRO A 16 -18.41 20.45 -22.91
C PRO A 16 -17.35 20.20 -21.84
N PRO A 17 -16.77 21.27 -21.25
CA PRO A 17 -15.76 21.13 -20.21
C PRO A 17 -16.35 20.29 -19.07
N GLN A 18 -15.85 19.07 -18.92
CA GLN A 18 -16.32 18.18 -17.86
C GLN A 18 -15.88 18.75 -16.52
N ASN A 19 -16.84 19.11 -15.66
CA ASN A 19 -16.58 19.50 -14.28
C ASN A 19 -15.78 18.40 -13.58
N TRP A 20 -14.92 18.79 -12.64
CA TRP A 20 -14.07 17.86 -11.87
C TRP A 20 -14.86 16.66 -11.31
N PHE A 21 -16.09 16.88 -10.84
CA PHE A 21 -16.99 15.85 -10.33
C PHE A 21 -17.30 14.78 -11.40
N HIS A 22 -17.66 15.19 -12.61
CA HIS A 22 -17.89 14.26 -13.73
C HIS A 22 -16.66 13.43 -14.08
N ARG A 23 -15.46 13.99 -13.93
CA ARG A 23 -14.19 13.25 -14.16
C ARG A 23 -13.95 12.19 -13.11
N VAL A 24 -14.17 12.52 -11.84
CA VAL A 24 -14.06 11.55 -10.74
C VAL A 24 -15.08 10.43 -10.90
N VAL A 25 -16.35 10.77 -11.18
CA VAL A 25 -17.42 9.79 -11.43
C VAL A 25 -17.12 8.94 -12.66
N SER A 26 -16.65 9.53 -13.75
CA SER A 26 -16.29 8.80 -14.97
C SER A 26 -15.13 7.81 -14.72
N TRP A 27 -14.20 8.15 -13.84
CA TRP A 27 -13.11 7.27 -13.46
C TRP A 27 -13.60 6.05 -12.67
N PHE A 28 -14.51 6.25 -11.70
CA PHE A 28 -15.13 5.14 -10.95
C PHE A 28 -15.99 4.27 -11.88
N THR A 29 -16.75 4.85 -12.79
CA THR A 29 -17.52 4.09 -13.78
C THR A 29 -16.63 3.33 -14.75
N PHE A 30 -15.49 3.90 -15.16
CA PHE A 30 -14.49 3.22 -15.98
C PHE A 30 -13.92 1.98 -15.26
N ILE A 31 -13.56 2.09 -13.98
CA ILE A 31 -13.09 0.95 -13.18
C ILE A 31 -14.21 -0.10 -13.06
N HIS A 32 -15.43 0.33 -12.79
CA HIS A 32 -16.56 -0.58 -12.58
C HIS A 32 -16.92 -1.36 -13.86
N ARG A 33 -16.91 -0.73 -15.00
CA ARG A 33 -17.23 -1.32 -16.32
C ARG A 33 -16.13 -2.20 -16.91
N ARG A 34 -14.94 -2.26 -16.31
CA ARG A 34 -13.86 -3.11 -16.83
C ARG A 34 -14.21 -4.59 -16.72
N ARG A 35 -13.94 -5.33 -17.81
CA ARG A 35 -14.06 -6.79 -17.80
C ARG A 35 -13.11 -7.39 -16.77
N LEU A 36 -13.65 -8.22 -15.90
CA LEU A 36 -12.90 -8.95 -14.89
C LEU A 36 -12.04 -10.03 -15.54
N ASP A 37 -10.83 -10.19 -15.04
CA ASP A 37 -10.06 -11.42 -15.26
C ASP A 37 -10.51 -12.45 -14.23
N THR A 38 -11.29 -13.44 -14.66
CA THR A 38 -11.90 -14.44 -13.79
C THR A 38 -11.04 -15.69 -13.60
N ARG A 39 -9.88 -15.79 -14.29
CA ARG A 39 -8.99 -16.95 -14.20
C ARG A 39 -8.52 -17.23 -12.78
N PHE A 40 -8.30 -16.17 -11.99
CA PHE A 40 -7.84 -16.29 -10.61
C PHE A 40 -8.71 -15.46 -9.67
N GLY A 41 -9.04 -16.04 -8.50
CA GLY A 41 -9.75 -15.32 -7.44
C GLY A 41 -8.91 -14.23 -6.78
N VAL A 42 -9.56 -13.25 -6.12
CA VAL A 42 -8.88 -12.32 -5.21
C VAL A 42 -8.33 -13.06 -4.01
N PHE A 43 -9.09 -14.03 -3.50
CA PHE A 43 -8.77 -14.81 -2.30
C PHE A 43 -8.30 -16.22 -2.67
N PRO A 44 -7.00 -16.46 -2.85
CA PRO A 44 -6.47 -17.81 -3.02
C PRO A 44 -6.40 -18.49 -1.65
N LEU A 45 -7.46 -19.21 -1.30
CA LEU A 45 -7.71 -19.71 0.06
C LEU A 45 -6.52 -20.47 0.65
N THR A 46 -5.92 -21.40 -0.08
CA THR A 46 -4.77 -22.18 0.39
C THR A 46 -3.58 -21.28 0.79
N ARG A 47 -3.23 -20.31 -0.08
CA ARG A 47 -2.12 -19.37 0.22
C ARG A 47 -2.42 -18.47 1.41
N LEU A 48 -3.68 -18.05 1.55
CA LEU A 48 -4.13 -17.25 2.69
C LEU A 48 -4.11 -18.04 3.99
N LEU A 49 -4.59 -19.28 3.97
CA LEU A 49 -4.54 -20.16 5.15
C LEU A 49 -3.10 -20.41 5.60
N VAL A 50 -2.20 -20.73 4.68
CA VAL A 50 -0.77 -20.90 4.99
C VAL A 50 -0.18 -19.61 5.57
N ALA A 51 -0.42 -18.46 4.94
CA ALA A 51 0.07 -17.18 5.44
C ALA A 51 -0.51 -16.83 6.82
N ALA A 52 -1.80 -17.07 7.05
CA ALA A 52 -2.45 -16.83 8.33
C ALA A 52 -1.93 -17.78 9.43
N LEU A 53 -1.71 -19.06 9.12
CA LEU A 53 -1.12 -20.01 10.06
C LEU A 53 0.32 -19.62 10.44
N LEU A 54 1.15 -19.29 9.45
CA LEU A 54 2.54 -18.86 9.70
C LEU A 54 2.60 -17.54 10.49
N ALA A 55 1.79 -16.54 10.12
CA ALA A 55 1.71 -15.28 10.85
C ALA A 55 1.17 -15.49 12.26
N GLY A 56 0.09 -16.27 12.42
CA GLY A 56 -0.50 -16.59 13.72
C GLY A 56 0.46 -17.35 14.63
N ALA A 57 1.16 -18.36 14.11
CA ALA A 57 2.19 -19.09 14.85
C ALA A 57 3.35 -18.18 15.28
N GLY A 58 3.81 -17.29 14.38
CA GLY A 58 4.85 -16.31 14.69
C GLY A 58 4.41 -15.30 15.75
N ILE A 59 3.19 -14.76 15.64
CA ILE A 59 2.61 -13.83 16.64
C ILE A 59 2.49 -14.52 17.99
N LEU A 60 1.97 -15.76 18.02
CA LEU A 60 1.86 -16.54 19.25
C LEU A 60 3.24 -16.84 19.87
N ALA A 61 4.22 -17.22 19.06
CA ALA A 61 5.58 -17.44 19.52
C ALA A 61 6.20 -16.17 20.13
N LEU A 62 6.06 -15.01 19.48
CA LEU A 62 6.53 -13.74 20.03
C LEU A 62 5.78 -13.37 21.32
N PHE A 63 4.48 -13.57 21.36
CA PHE A 63 3.68 -13.34 22.56
C PHE A 63 4.15 -14.16 23.74
N VAL A 64 4.41 -15.46 23.53
CA VAL A 64 4.81 -16.40 24.61
C VAL A 64 6.25 -16.18 25.04
N PHE A 65 7.17 -15.98 24.09
CA PHE A 65 8.62 -16.01 24.38
C PHE A 65 9.28 -14.63 24.40
N ALA A 66 8.72 -13.61 23.74
CA ALA A 66 9.35 -12.32 23.57
C ALA A 66 8.65 -11.17 24.32
N ASP A 67 7.33 -11.16 24.43
CA ASP A 67 6.60 -10.00 24.98
C ASP A 67 6.86 -9.82 26.49
N ALA A 68 6.96 -10.90 27.27
CA ALA A 68 7.23 -10.80 28.72
C ALA A 68 8.66 -10.28 29.03
N PRO A 69 9.76 -10.83 28.47
CA PRO A 69 11.10 -10.26 28.67
C PRO A 69 11.20 -8.84 28.07
N TYR A 70 10.49 -8.54 26.99
CA TYR A 70 10.43 -7.19 26.44
C TYR A 70 9.77 -6.20 27.42
N LEU A 71 8.65 -6.57 28.07
CA LEU A 71 8.01 -5.74 29.10
C LEU A 71 8.98 -5.43 30.25
N ALA A 72 9.77 -6.43 30.70
CA ALA A 72 10.79 -6.21 31.70
C ALA A 72 11.87 -5.21 31.25
N ALA A 73 12.30 -5.28 29.98
CA ALA A 73 13.23 -4.32 29.39
C ALA A 73 12.66 -2.90 29.30
N VAL A 74 11.40 -2.74 28.95
CA VAL A 74 10.71 -1.42 28.94
C VAL A 74 10.68 -0.85 30.36
N ARG A 75 10.28 -1.63 31.35
CA ARG A 75 10.22 -1.23 32.77
C ARG A 75 11.58 -0.85 33.36
N SER A 76 12.65 -1.48 32.90
CA SER A 76 14.02 -1.13 33.32
C SER A 76 14.55 0.14 32.62
N GLY A 77 13.82 0.70 31.67
CA GLY A 77 14.24 1.87 30.89
C GLY A 77 15.23 1.58 29.77
N ALA A 78 15.48 0.31 29.43
CA ALA A 78 16.43 -0.07 28.38
C ALA A 78 16.03 0.40 26.98
N THR A 79 14.76 0.77 26.78
CA THR A 79 14.22 1.28 25.51
C THR A 79 14.20 2.82 25.41
N LYS A 80 14.73 3.54 26.41
CA LYS A 80 14.74 5.01 26.44
C LYS A 80 15.96 5.60 25.74
N GLY A 81 15.79 6.79 25.12
CA GLY A 81 16.91 7.57 24.58
C GLY A 81 17.50 7.03 23.28
N GLN A 82 16.73 6.30 22.49
CA GLN A 82 17.18 5.73 21.21
C GLN A 82 16.86 6.64 20.03
N ALA A 83 17.50 7.82 19.97
CA ALA A 83 17.26 8.87 18.98
C ALA A 83 17.27 8.38 17.51
N PHE A 84 18.11 7.40 17.17
CA PHE A 84 18.14 6.82 15.84
C PHE A 84 16.79 6.13 15.46
N PHE A 85 16.23 5.35 16.38
CA PHE A 85 14.95 4.66 16.14
C PHE A 85 13.77 5.63 16.23
N GLU A 86 13.86 6.68 17.04
CA GLU A 86 12.90 7.79 17.06
C GLU A 86 12.85 8.51 15.71
N MET A 87 13.99 8.73 15.08
CA MET A 87 14.05 9.32 13.73
C MET A 87 13.49 8.37 12.67
N ILE A 88 13.89 7.08 12.70
CA ILE A 88 13.45 6.09 11.70
C ILE A 88 11.94 5.86 11.77
N THR A 89 11.34 5.89 12.95
CA THR A 89 9.91 5.63 13.11
C THR A 89 9.03 6.61 12.36
N TYR A 90 9.50 7.84 12.08
CA TYR A 90 8.76 8.82 11.26
C TYR A 90 8.46 8.32 9.85
N LEU A 91 9.32 7.45 9.30
CA LEU A 91 9.06 6.82 8.00
C LEU A 91 7.87 5.85 8.04
N GLY A 92 7.51 5.35 9.20
CA GLY A 92 6.35 4.49 9.44
C GLY A 92 5.02 5.23 9.64
N LEU A 93 5.03 6.57 9.67
CA LEU A 93 3.80 7.36 9.70
C LEU A 93 3.05 7.21 8.38
N SER A 94 1.74 7.01 8.46
CA SER A 94 0.87 6.94 7.28
C SER A 94 0.66 8.28 6.60
N ASP A 95 0.77 9.37 7.34
CA ASP A 95 0.35 10.72 6.94
C ASP A 95 1.05 11.20 5.68
N TRP A 96 2.39 11.16 5.64
CA TRP A 96 3.13 11.61 4.48
C TRP A 96 2.84 10.76 3.22
N ILE A 97 2.57 9.45 3.40
CA ILE A 97 2.20 8.54 2.28
C ILE A 97 0.80 8.89 1.78
N LEU A 98 -0.15 9.06 2.70
CA LEU A 98 -1.54 9.37 2.36
C LEU A 98 -1.65 10.74 1.70
N TRP A 99 -1.02 11.78 2.28
CA TRP A 99 -1.05 13.12 1.69
C TRP A 99 -0.38 13.16 0.32
N SER A 100 0.82 12.58 0.17
CA SER A 100 1.56 12.61 -1.10
C SER A 100 0.86 11.79 -2.19
N SER A 101 0.43 10.56 -1.88
CA SER A 101 -0.25 9.69 -2.85
C SER A 101 -1.67 10.17 -3.16
N GLY A 102 -2.41 10.69 -2.16
CA GLY A 102 -3.72 11.28 -2.33
C GLY A 102 -3.69 12.54 -3.18
N ALA A 103 -2.76 13.46 -2.89
CA ALA A 103 -2.55 14.66 -3.69
C ALA A 103 -2.14 14.32 -5.12
N ALA A 104 -1.22 13.37 -5.31
CA ALA A 104 -0.83 12.89 -6.63
C ALA A 104 -2.03 12.29 -7.40
N PHE A 105 -2.82 11.43 -6.75
CA PHE A 105 -4.02 10.87 -7.35
C PHE A 105 -5.01 11.95 -7.79
N LEU A 106 -5.30 12.93 -6.93
CA LEU A 106 -6.19 14.05 -7.25
C LEU A 106 -5.62 14.87 -8.41
N LEU A 107 -4.35 15.24 -8.38
CA LEU A 107 -3.70 16.01 -9.43
C LEU A 107 -3.80 15.32 -10.79
N PHE A 108 -3.51 14.02 -10.84
CA PHE A 108 -3.60 13.22 -12.05
C PHE A 108 -5.05 13.02 -12.51
N SER A 109 -6.02 12.95 -11.60
CA SER A 109 -7.45 12.78 -11.92
C SER A 109 -8.08 14.06 -12.43
N LEU A 110 -7.68 15.22 -11.91
CA LEU A 110 -8.24 16.53 -12.30
C LEU A 110 -7.73 17.02 -13.64
N ARG A 111 -6.54 16.62 -14.06
CA ARG A 111 -5.98 16.98 -15.37
C ARG A 111 -6.40 15.94 -16.43
N SER A 112 -6.89 16.40 -17.57
CA SER A 112 -7.25 15.49 -18.66
C SER A 112 -6.02 14.87 -19.31
N ALA A 113 -5.96 13.53 -19.30
CA ALA A 113 -4.97 12.77 -20.05
C ALA A 113 -5.08 12.96 -21.57
N ASP A 114 -6.25 13.45 -22.05
CA ASP A 114 -6.54 13.69 -23.47
C ASP A 114 -5.63 14.74 -24.13
N ARG A 115 -4.93 15.55 -23.28
CA ARG A 115 -3.92 16.52 -23.76
C ARG A 115 -2.63 15.83 -24.22
N PHE A 116 -2.45 14.57 -23.85
CA PHE A 116 -1.24 13.80 -24.15
C PHE A 116 -1.58 12.67 -25.13
N ALA A 117 -0.75 12.47 -26.13
CA ALA A 117 -0.88 11.36 -27.07
C ALA A 117 0.15 10.25 -26.80
N GLY A 118 -0.18 9.04 -27.21
CA GLY A 118 0.75 7.93 -27.27
C GLY A 118 1.38 7.51 -25.92
N PRO A 119 2.73 7.49 -25.81
CA PRO A 119 3.43 7.00 -24.62
C PRO A 119 3.15 7.82 -23.35
N LEU A 120 3.03 9.15 -23.50
CA LEU A 120 2.83 10.06 -22.37
C LEU A 120 1.44 9.88 -21.73
N HIS A 121 0.41 9.62 -22.55
CA HIS A 121 -0.93 9.26 -22.06
C HIS A 121 -0.89 7.98 -21.21
N ARG A 122 -0.16 6.94 -21.68
CA ARG A 122 -0.02 5.68 -20.93
C ARG A 122 0.73 5.89 -19.61
N LEU A 123 1.80 6.69 -19.61
CA LEU A 123 2.56 7.03 -18.39
C LEU A 123 1.67 7.75 -17.39
N TRP A 124 0.88 8.74 -17.85
CA TRP A 124 -0.05 9.49 -17.00
C TRP A 124 -1.04 8.57 -16.28
N HIS A 125 -1.70 7.69 -17.00
CA HIS A 125 -2.63 6.72 -16.42
C HIS A 125 -1.93 5.76 -15.44
N ARG A 126 -0.69 5.37 -15.73
CA ARG A 126 0.07 4.50 -14.85
C ARG A 126 0.42 5.19 -13.54
N LEU A 127 0.88 6.44 -13.58
CA LEU A 127 1.17 7.24 -12.39
C LEU A 127 -0.07 7.47 -11.53
N MET A 128 -1.19 7.80 -12.16
CA MET A 128 -2.48 7.94 -11.48
C MET A 128 -2.91 6.65 -10.77
N LEU A 129 -2.84 5.50 -11.47
CA LEU A 129 -3.19 4.20 -10.90
C LEU A 129 -2.22 3.78 -9.78
N THR A 130 -0.94 4.13 -9.90
CA THR A 130 0.06 3.88 -8.86
C THR A 130 -0.24 4.70 -7.60
N ALA A 131 -0.53 6.00 -7.76
CA ALA A 131 -0.91 6.86 -6.65
C ALA A 131 -2.19 6.38 -5.96
N TYR A 132 -3.21 5.99 -6.73
CA TYR A 132 -4.44 5.41 -6.21
C TYR A 132 -4.21 4.09 -5.47
N PHE A 133 -3.35 3.22 -6.01
CA PHE A 133 -3.00 1.94 -5.37
C PHE A 133 -2.29 2.16 -4.03
N LEU A 134 -1.27 3.03 -3.98
CA LEU A 134 -0.54 3.38 -2.76
C LEU A 134 -1.47 3.98 -1.70
N PHE A 135 -2.26 4.99 -2.08
CA PHE A 135 -3.21 5.63 -1.18
C PHE A 135 -4.18 4.62 -0.57
N THR A 136 -4.86 3.84 -1.41
CA THR A 136 -5.89 2.90 -0.94
C THR A 136 -5.31 1.71 -0.19
N ALA A 137 -4.12 1.22 -0.53
CA ALA A 137 -3.47 0.13 0.18
C ALA A 137 -3.15 0.55 1.63
N VAL A 138 -2.55 1.74 1.83
CA VAL A 138 -2.21 2.25 3.16
C VAL A 138 -3.46 2.66 3.93
N ALA A 139 -4.40 3.40 3.32
CA ALA A 139 -5.60 3.85 3.98
C ALA A 139 -6.48 2.68 4.49
N LEU A 140 -6.75 1.70 3.61
CA LEU A 140 -7.66 0.61 3.95
C LEU A 140 -7.02 -0.38 4.94
N SER A 141 -5.71 -0.68 4.82
CA SER A 141 -5.01 -1.49 5.82
C SER A 141 -4.95 -0.78 7.18
N GLY A 142 -4.77 0.54 7.19
CA GLY A 142 -4.84 1.36 8.40
C GLY A 142 -6.21 1.35 9.05
N LEU A 143 -7.30 1.44 8.27
CA LEU A 143 -8.67 1.33 8.79
C LEU A 143 -8.93 -0.04 9.43
N ILE A 144 -8.48 -1.13 8.81
CA ILE A 144 -8.57 -2.48 9.38
C ILE A 144 -7.81 -2.54 10.71
N THR A 145 -6.60 -2.01 10.75
CA THR A 145 -5.78 -1.96 11.97
C THR A 145 -6.47 -1.16 13.07
N ASN A 146 -7.07 -0.01 12.78
CA ASN A 146 -7.79 0.79 13.76
C ASN A 146 -9.05 0.07 14.27
N ALA A 147 -9.77 -0.64 13.40
CA ALA A 147 -10.90 -1.47 13.83
C ALA A 147 -10.44 -2.61 14.78
N LEU A 148 -9.33 -3.27 14.47
CA LEU A 148 -8.76 -4.31 15.33
C LEU A 148 -8.29 -3.75 16.68
N LYS A 149 -7.66 -2.57 16.70
CA LYS A 149 -7.26 -1.87 17.94
C LYS A 149 -8.48 -1.61 18.84
N PHE A 150 -9.53 -1.05 18.28
CA PHE A 150 -10.77 -0.79 18.99
C PHE A 150 -11.39 -2.07 19.57
N ILE A 151 -11.44 -3.15 18.80
CA ILE A 151 -12.04 -4.42 19.22
C ILE A 151 -11.20 -5.09 20.32
N ILE A 152 -9.88 -5.06 20.19
CA ILE A 152 -8.96 -5.82 21.08
C ILE A 152 -8.61 -5.01 22.33
N GLY A 153 -8.33 -3.72 22.18
CA GLY A 153 -8.03 -2.83 23.30
C GLY A 153 -6.83 -3.27 24.14
N ARG A 154 -5.72 -3.75 23.52
CA ARG A 154 -4.51 -4.15 24.23
C ARG A 154 -3.75 -2.95 24.76
N ALA A 155 -3.37 -2.97 26.05
CA ALA A 155 -2.54 -1.94 26.66
C ALA A 155 -1.15 -1.87 26.01
N ARG A 156 -0.57 -0.67 25.97
CA ARG A 156 0.82 -0.46 25.54
C ARG A 156 1.79 -0.93 26.61
N PRO A 157 3.07 -1.22 26.26
CA PRO A 157 4.05 -1.74 27.21
C PRO A 157 4.27 -0.86 28.45
N ASP A 158 4.19 0.47 28.31
CA ASP A 158 4.33 1.48 29.35
C ASP A 158 3.09 1.61 30.25
N GLU A 159 1.92 1.18 29.79
CA GLU A 159 0.65 1.27 30.50
C GLU A 159 0.26 -0.04 31.21
N VAL A 160 0.96 -1.14 30.94
CA VAL A 160 0.66 -2.43 31.59
C VAL A 160 0.99 -2.37 33.06
N SER A 161 -0.01 -2.48 33.92
CA SER A 161 0.13 -2.49 35.39
C SER A 161 0.35 -3.89 35.98
N GLY A 162 -0.21 -4.90 35.32
CA GLY A 162 -0.15 -6.29 35.76
C GLY A 162 1.20 -6.96 35.54
N PRO A 163 1.39 -8.19 36.06
CA PRO A 163 2.65 -8.91 35.97
C PRO A 163 2.99 -9.46 34.59
N GLY A 164 1.98 -9.61 33.72
CA GLY A 164 2.11 -10.20 32.37
C GLY A 164 2.03 -9.17 31.24
N PRO A 165 2.39 -9.56 30.00
CA PRO A 165 2.40 -8.67 28.84
C PRO A 165 1.00 -8.48 28.19
N TRP A 166 -0.06 -8.91 28.84
CA TRP A 166 -1.42 -8.82 28.34
C TRP A 166 -2.34 -8.17 29.38
N GLU A 167 -2.76 -6.97 29.05
CA GLU A 167 -3.84 -6.24 29.70
C GLU A 167 -4.69 -5.64 28.58
N SER A 168 -6.02 -5.71 28.70
CA SER A 168 -6.90 -5.35 27.59
C SER A 168 -8.21 -4.76 28.09
N VAL A 169 -8.64 -3.68 27.44
CA VAL A 169 -9.98 -3.06 27.58
C VAL A 169 -10.62 -3.05 26.19
N PRO A 170 -11.36 -4.11 25.79
CA PRO A 170 -12.00 -4.19 24.49
C PRO A 170 -13.00 -3.07 24.24
N PHE A 171 -13.14 -2.68 22.96
CA PHE A 171 -14.08 -1.64 22.51
C PHE A 171 -13.78 -0.24 23.07
N THR A 172 -12.52 0.04 23.39
CA THR A 172 -12.08 1.37 23.79
C THR A 172 -11.45 2.11 22.61
N SER A 173 -11.59 3.45 22.61
CA SER A 173 -10.88 4.37 21.73
C SER A 173 -9.70 5.05 22.42
N ASP A 174 -9.36 4.63 23.62
CA ASP A 174 -8.24 5.16 24.37
C ASP A 174 -6.92 4.77 23.68
N TYR A 175 -6.03 5.75 23.55
CA TYR A 175 -4.73 5.59 22.89
C TYR A 175 -3.83 4.60 23.64
N ASP A 176 -3.91 4.56 24.95
CA ASP A 176 -3.07 3.75 25.81
C ASP A 176 -3.40 2.25 25.66
N TYR A 177 -4.64 1.95 25.27
CA TYR A 177 -5.12 0.61 24.95
C TYR A 177 -5.14 0.31 23.44
N ALA A 178 -4.43 1.08 22.63
CA ALA A 178 -4.36 0.90 21.18
C ALA A 178 -3.04 0.24 20.72
N SER A 179 -2.53 -0.78 21.46
CA SER A 179 -1.26 -1.43 21.15
C SER A 179 -1.35 -2.40 19.97
N PHE A 180 -2.30 -3.34 19.99
CA PHE A 180 -2.37 -4.44 19.02
C PHE A 180 -3.44 -4.23 17.95
N PRO A 181 -3.12 -4.39 16.65
CA PRO A 181 -1.79 -4.49 16.06
C PRO A 181 -1.11 -3.12 15.92
N SER A 182 0.21 -3.07 15.71
CA SER A 182 0.95 -1.82 15.53
C SER A 182 0.58 -1.11 14.22
N GLY A 183 0.11 0.15 14.30
CA GLY A 183 -0.25 0.97 13.14
C GLY A 183 0.94 1.33 12.26
N HIS A 184 2.09 1.72 12.85
CA HIS A 184 3.33 2.00 12.11
C HIS A 184 3.84 0.75 11.37
N ALA A 185 3.78 -0.42 12.03
CA ALA A 185 4.15 -1.68 11.38
C ALA A 185 3.20 -2.05 10.24
N THR A 186 1.88 -1.76 10.39
CA THR A 186 0.91 -1.93 9.30
C THR A 186 1.25 -1.04 8.10
N THR A 187 1.51 0.24 8.33
CA THR A 187 1.93 1.18 7.28
C THR A 187 3.22 0.73 6.61
N SER A 188 4.22 0.32 7.41
CA SER A 188 5.50 -0.18 6.91
C SER A 188 5.32 -1.45 6.05
N GLY A 189 4.54 -2.41 6.52
CA GLY A 189 4.22 -3.63 5.78
C GLY A 189 3.48 -3.34 4.47
N ALA A 190 2.49 -2.45 4.51
CA ALA A 190 1.73 -2.03 3.33
C ALA A 190 2.63 -1.32 2.30
N LEU A 191 3.43 -0.35 2.73
CA LEU A 191 4.34 0.38 1.85
C LEU A 191 5.40 -0.54 1.26
N THR A 192 6.02 -1.40 2.08
CA THR A 192 7.00 -2.38 1.64
C THR A 192 6.42 -3.31 0.57
N ALA A 193 5.22 -3.84 0.80
CA ALA A 193 4.53 -4.68 -0.18
C ALA A 193 4.23 -3.92 -1.48
N CYS A 194 3.79 -2.66 -1.40
CA CYS A 194 3.60 -1.81 -2.57
C CYS A 194 4.91 -1.65 -3.35
N LEU A 195 6.01 -1.30 -2.68
CA LEU A 195 7.31 -1.08 -3.33
C LEU A 195 7.88 -2.36 -3.96
N VAL A 196 7.75 -3.51 -3.29
CA VAL A 196 8.16 -4.81 -3.82
C VAL A 196 7.33 -5.20 -5.05
N LEU A 197 6.03 -4.94 -5.06
CA LEU A 197 5.15 -5.20 -6.21
C LEU A 197 5.42 -4.25 -7.38
N LEU A 198 5.76 -2.99 -7.11
CA LEU A 198 6.07 -1.99 -8.12
C LEU A 198 7.50 -2.12 -8.67
N PHE A 199 8.43 -2.50 -7.83
CA PHE A 199 9.86 -2.57 -8.14
C PHE A 199 10.49 -3.89 -7.64
N PRO A 200 10.13 -5.05 -8.20
CA PRO A 200 10.52 -6.38 -7.66
C PRO A 200 12.02 -6.60 -7.55
N ARG A 201 12.83 -5.97 -8.43
CA ARG A 201 14.30 -6.09 -8.41
C ARG A 201 14.94 -5.48 -7.16
N PHE A 202 14.28 -4.51 -6.53
CA PHE A 202 14.75 -3.84 -5.32
C PHE A 202 14.17 -4.43 -4.02
N ARG A 203 13.54 -5.62 -4.08
CA ARG A 203 12.96 -6.29 -2.90
C ARG A 203 13.95 -6.46 -1.75
N TRP A 204 15.21 -6.74 -2.07
CA TRP A 204 16.28 -6.93 -1.10
C TRP A 204 16.68 -5.64 -0.36
N LEU A 205 16.30 -4.48 -0.89
CA LEU A 205 16.43 -3.19 -0.22
C LEU A 205 15.16 -2.86 0.60
N PHE A 206 13.99 -3.00 -0.02
CA PHE A 206 12.73 -2.57 0.60
C PHE A 206 12.31 -3.43 1.78
N ILE A 207 12.54 -4.75 1.73
CA ILE A 207 12.16 -5.65 2.83
C ILE A 207 12.95 -5.32 4.10
N PRO A 208 14.30 -5.26 4.11
CA PRO A 208 15.04 -4.90 5.32
C PRO A 208 14.71 -3.50 5.83
N LEU A 209 14.54 -2.50 4.96
CA LEU A 209 14.15 -1.15 5.37
C LEU A 209 12.77 -1.13 6.01
N GLY A 210 11.79 -1.84 5.45
CA GLY A 210 10.47 -1.93 6.04
C GLY A 210 10.47 -2.65 7.39
N LEU A 211 11.26 -3.71 7.53
CA LEU A 211 11.45 -4.38 8.83
C LEU A 211 12.11 -3.46 9.86
N LEU A 212 13.13 -2.70 9.46
CA LEU A 212 13.79 -1.73 10.33
C LEU A 212 12.81 -0.66 10.84
N VAL A 213 12.00 -0.09 9.94
CA VAL A 213 10.97 0.89 10.30
C VAL A 213 9.90 0.27 11.22
N ALA A 214 9.44 -0.95 10.95
CA ALA A 214 8.46 -1.61 11.79
C ALA A 214 9.00 -1.92 13.19
N THR A 215 10.21 -2.49 13.28
CA THR A 215 10.85 -2.88 14.55
C THR A 215 11.33 -1.67 15.36
N SER A 216 11.50 -0.48 14.75
CA SER A 216 11.80 0.75 15.51
C SER A 216 10.80 0.99 16.65
N ARG A 217 9.54 0.52 16.51
CA ARG A 217 8.49 0.63 17.53
C ARG A 217 8.79 -0.18 18.80
N ASN A 218 9.54 -1.29 18.65
CA ASN A 218 10.02 -2.05 19.78
C ASN A 218 11.20 -1.34 20.47
N PHE A 219 12.14 -0.79 19.69
CA PHE A 219 13.31 -0.10 20.26
C PHE A 219 12.94 1.15 21.04
N ILE A 220 11.86 1.86 20.67
CA ILE A 220 11.37 3.03 21.42
C ILE A 220 10.33 2.70 22.51
N GLY A 221 10.02 1.43 22.75
CA GLY A 221 9.23 1.01 23.91
C GLY A 221 7.71 1.07 23.78
N VAL A 222 7.14 1.39 22.62
CA VAL A 222 5.70 1.72 22.47
C VAL A 222 4.81 0.58 21.95
N HIS A 223 5.39 -0.52 21.50
CA HIS A 223 4.67 -1.71 21.04
C HIS A 223 5.41 -2.99 21.39
N PHE A 224 4.68 -4.05 21.69
CA PHE A 224 5.25 -5.39 21.87
C PHE A 224 5.74 -5.98 20.53
N PRO A 225 6.73 -6.92 20.56
CA PRO A 225 7.16 -7.65 19.37
C PRO A 225 6.02 -8.33 18.61
N SER A 226 5.05 -8.93 19.32
CA SER A 226 3.88 -9.55 18.72
C SER A 226 2.96 -8.53 17.99
N ASP A 227 2.82 -7.29 18.52
CA ASP A 227 2.04 -6.22 17.87
C ASP A 227 2.66 -5.81 16.54
N VAL A 228 3.99 -5.72 16.49
CA VAL A 228 4.74 -5.34 15.29
C VAL A 228 4.59 -6.39 14.20
N LEU A 229 4.74 -7.68 14.53
CA LEU A 229 4.54 -8.75 13.56
C LEU A 229 3.10 -8.80 13.05
N ALA A 230 2.12 -8.61 13.94
CA ALA A 230 0.70 -8.55 13.56
C ALA A 230 0.42 -7.38 12.60
N GLY A 231 0.97 -6.20 12.89
CA GLY A 231 0.85 -5.03 12.01
C GLY A 231 1.46 -5.28 10.63
N LEU A 232 2.69 -5.81 10.57
CA LEU A 232 3.35 -6.19 9.31
C LEU A 232 2.50 -7.19 8.51
N ALA A 233 1.95 -8.20 9.17
CA ALA A 233 1.10 -9.21 8.53
C ALA A 233 -0.17 -8.59 7.94
N VAL A 234 -0.88 -7.74 8.70
CA VAL A 234 -2.08 -7.02 8.23
C VAL A 234 -1.75 -6.16 7.01
N GLY A 235 -0.73 -5.31 7.10
CA GLY A 235 -0.35 -4.40 6.00
C GLY A 235 0.05 -5.15 4.73
N THR A 236 0.92 -6.15 4.87
CA THR A 236 1.43 -6.94 3.74
C THR A 236 0.34 -7.79 3.09
N CYS A 237 -0.43 -8.56 3.89
CA CYS A 237 -1.50 -9.43 3.36
C CYS A 237 -2.59 -8.61 2.69
N PHE A 238 -3.04 -7.51 3.31
CA PHE A 238 -4.04 -6.64 2.71
C PHE A 238 -3.56 -6.07 1.37
N THR A 239 -2.34 -5.51 1.32
CA THR A 239 -1.78 -4.94 0.09
C THR A 239 -1.66 -5.97 -1.02
N TRP A 240 -1.24 -7.21 -0.69
CA TRP A 240 -1.18 -8.28 -1.67
C TRP A 240 -2.56 -8.66 -2.21
N LEU A 241 -3.58 -8.77 -1.35
CA LEU A 241 -4.98 -9.01 -1.77
C LEU A 241 -5.52 -7.86 -2.63
N TRP A 242 -5.19 -6.63 -2.25
CA TRP A 242 -5.59 -5.43 -2.98
C TRP A 242 -4.96 -5.40 -4.39
N ALA A 243 -3.69 -5.76 -4.51
CA ALA A 243 -3.03 -5.90 -5.80
C ALA A 243 -3.68 -7.00 -6.67
N ARG A 244 -4.17 -8.11 -6.07
CA ARG A 244 -4.96 -9.12 -6.79
C ARG A 244 -6.30 -8.59 -7.27
N ALA A 245 -6.97 -7.75 -6.47
CA ALA A 245 -8.20 -7.07 -6.89
C ALA A 245 -7.93 -6.14 -8.09
N PHE A 246 -6.82 -5.39 -8.06
CA PHE A 246 -6.36 -4.58 -9.19
C PHE A 246 -6.04 -5.43 -10.43
N ALA A 247 -5.40 -6.59 -10.26
CA ALA A 247 -5.11 -7.51 -11.36
C ALA A 247 -6.39 -8.07 -11.99
N ARG A 248 -7.39 -8.44 -11.18
CA ARG A 248 -8.71 -8.87 -11.68
C ARG A 248 -9.41 -7.78 -12.50
N LYS A 249 -9.30 -6.52 -12.11
CA LYS A 249 -9.81 -5.36 -12.86
C LYS A 249 -8.89 -4.95 -14.01
N ARG A 250 -7.76 -5.61 -14.21
CA ARG A 250 -6.74 -5.31 -15.22
C ARG A 250 -6.27 -3.85 -15.15
N LEU A 251 -6.13 -3.33 -13.94
CA LEU A 251 -5.69 -1.95 -13.70
C LEU A 251 -4.16 -1.83 -13.80
N LEU A 252 -3.47 -1.81 -12.68
CA LEU A 252 -2.02 -1.67 -12.58
C LEU A 252 -1.28 -3.01 -12.73
N PHE A 253 -1.91 -4.10 -12.26
CA PHE A 253 -1.35 -5.46 -12.26
C PHE A 253 -2.10 -6.38 -13.22
N ARG A 254 -1.47 -7.52 -13.52
CA ARG A 254 -2.07 -8.67 -14.22
C ARG A 254 -1.64 -9.97 -13.57
N PHE A 255 -2.37 -11.04 -13.83
CA PHE A 255 -1.94 -12.39 -13.48
C PHE A 255 -1.07 -13.00 -14.59
N THR A 256 0.03 -13.67 -14.18
CA THR A 256 0.76 -14.60 -15.05
C THR A 256 -0.07 -15.85 -15.30
N ALA A 257 0.42 -16.76 -16.15
CA ALA A 257 -0.21 -18.07 -16.39
C ALA A 257 -0.35 -18.88 -15.09
N ASP A 258 0.62 -18.76 -14.18
CA ASP A 258 0.67 -19.50 -12.90
C ASP A 258 -0.03 -18.77 -11.74
N GLY A 259 -0.74 -17.66 -12.03
CA GLY A 259 -1.49 -16.88 -11.04
C GLY A 259 -0.66 -15.99 -10.12
N TYR A 260 0.59 -15.69 -10.48
CA TYR A 260 1.40 -14.67 -9.81
C TYR A 260 1.03 -13.28 -10.31
N LEU A 261 1.37 -12.25 -9.50
CA LEU A 261 1.16 -10.85 -9.86
C LEU A 261 2.35 -10.31 -10.66
N GLU A 262 2.04 -9.60 -11.73
CA GLU A 262 2.99 -8.91 -12.57
C GLU A 262 2.49 -7.51 -12.93
N LEU A 263 3.39 -6.53 -13.01
CA LEU A 263 3.03 -5.17 -13.42
C LEU A 263 2.62 -5.16 -14.90
N ARG A 264 1.53 -4.49 -15.22
CA ARG A 264 1.09 -4.36 -16.63
C ARG A 264 2.03 -3.43 -17.38
N GLY A 265 2.44 -3.87 -18.57
CA GLY A 265 3.32 -3.09 -19.45
C GLY A 265 4.81 -3.34 -19.28
N GLU A 266 5.23 -4.15 -18.33
CA GLU A 266 6.57 -4.71 -18.26
C GLU A 266 6.61 -6.08 -18.94
N GLY A 267 6.48 -6.11 -20.28
CA GLY A 267 7.11 -7.19 -21.03
C GLY A 267 8.62 -7.12 -20.79
N ARG A 268 9.32 -8.26 -20.76
CA ARG A 268 10.77 -8.37 -20.46
C ARG A 268 11.72 -7.41 -21.21
N GLY A 269 11.19 -6.56 -22.12
CA GLY A 269 11.93 -5.56 -22.88
C GLY A 269 11.68 -4.09 -22.51
N HIS A 270 10.72 -3.75 -21.63
CA HIS A 270 10.34 -2.34 -21.44
C HIS A 270 11.28 -1.55 -20.52
N LEU A 271 12.02 -2.19 -19.61
CA LEU A 271 13.03 -1.50 -18.77
C LEU A 271 14.31 -1.14 -19.54
N GLN A 272 14.58 -1.81 -20.67
CA GLN A 272 15.69 -1.44 -21.59
C GLN A 272 15.36 -0.21 -22.45
N ARG A 273 14.09 0.21 -22.54
CA ARG A 273 13.64 1.32 -23.39
C ARG A 273 13.41 2.65 -22.68
N TRP A 274 13.73 2.76 -21.40
CA TRP A 274 13.63 4.04 -20.68
C TRP A 274 14.49 5.15 -21.30
N PRO A 275 15.72 4.89 -21.77
CA PRO A 275 16.52 5.91 -22.47
C PRO A 275 15.86 6.40 -23.77
N GLU A 276 15.26 5.48 -24.53
CA GLU A 276 14.56 5.83 -25.81
C GLU A 276 13.28 6.64 -25.55
N LEU A 277 12.54 6.37 -24.47
CA LEU A 277 11.32 7.09 -24.11
C LEU A 277 11.59 8.51 -23.60
N LEU A 278 12.81 8.77 -23.08
CA LEU A 278 13.28 10.07 -22.63
C LEU A 278 14.05 10.84 -23.73
N GLY A 279 14.12 10.32 -24.96
CA GLY A 279 14.86 10.95 -26.05
C GLY A 279 16.39 10.86 -25.88
N LEU A 280 16.88 10.07 -24.92
CA LEU A 280 18.30 9.83 -24.66
C LEU A 280 18.75 8.64 -25.51
N SER A 281 18.83 8.79 -26.83
CA SER A 281 19.44 7.82 -27.73
C SER A 281 20.94 7.86 -27.55
N ILE A 282 21.48 6.96 -26.73
CA ILE A 282 22.93 6.67 -26.75
C ILE A 282 23.14 5.74 -27.94
N LYS A 283 23.51 6.31 -29.09
CA LYS A 283 24.07 5.54 -30.21
C LYS A 283 25.37 4.94 -29.71
N GLN A 284 25.41 3.61 -29.62
CA GLN A 284 26.69 2.84 -29.64
C GLN A 284 27.19 2.77 -31.06
#